data_117be0015ec3225d974ee2be55a96faa
#
_entry.id   117be0015ec3225d974ee2be55a96faa
#
_cell.length_a   1.000
_cell.length_b   1.000
_cell.length_c   1.000
_cell.angle_alpha   90.00
_cell.angle_beta   90.00
_cell.angle_gamma   90.00
#
_symmetry.space_group_name_H-M   'P 1'
#
loop_
_entity.id
_entity.type
_entity.pdbx_description
1 polymer ?
#
loop_
_entity_poly.entity_id
_entity_poly.type
_entity_poly.pdbx_seq_one_letter_code
_entity_poly.pdbx_strand_id
1 'polypeptide(L)'
;MFNAGNWLLLIFTGCMVLIINGCSTGSWRESSRESAQIAPNPTITREAVIHVYSADAWGWRGLFAVHTWISVKPSNADSYTVLEVIGWRERHGLPVLRIEEDIPDRYWFGSKPELILEKRGEGVDELIDKIIEASQYYPWANTYKVFPGPNSNTFPAWIALKVPELKLELPFRAFGSGWAE
;
A
#
# COMPACT_ATOMS: atom_id res chain seq x y z
N MET A 1 41.20 25.67 -35.85
CA MET A 1 39.76 25.59 -36.13
C MET A 1 39.18 24.47 -35.25
N PHE A 2 38.61 24.81 -34.14
CA PHE A 2 37.95 23.81 -33.27
C PHE A 2 36.50 23.59 -33.77
N ASN A 3 36.17 22.35 -34.03
CA ASN A 3 34.94 21.95 -34.70
C ASN A 3 33.74 21.94 -33.68
N ALA A 4 32.73 22.79 -33.92
CA ALA A 4 31.56 22.98 -33.07
C ALA A 4 30.79 21.69 -32.80
N GLY A 5 30.99 20.60 -33.60
CA GLY A 5 30.32 19.32 -33.41
C GLY A 5 30.76 18.56 -32.17
N ASN A 6 31.97 18.77 -31.66
CA ASN A 6 32.51 18.01 -30.52
C ASN A 6 31.93 18.52 -29.16
N TRP A 7 31.50 19.76 -29.08
CA TRP A 7 30.91 20.32 -27.87
C TRP A 7 29.48 19.79 -27.60
N LEU A 8 28.72 19.57 -28.65
CA LEU A 8 27.36 18.98 -28.55
C LEU A 8 27.39 17.52 -28.08
N LEU A 9 28.37 16.73 -28.52
CA LEU A 9 28.54 15.36 -28.08
C LEU A 9 28.94 15.27 -26.59
N LEU A 10 29.80 16.19 -26.12
CA LEU A 10 30.23 16.24 -24.72
C LEU A 10 29.10 16.67 -23.77
N ILE A 11 28.23 17.59 -24.20
CA ILE A 11 27.08 18.04 -23.43
C ILE A 11 26.02 16.91 -23.33
N PHE A 12 25.80 16.17 -24.42
CA PHE A 12 24.86 15.05 -24.42
C PHE A 12 25.34 13.87 -23.56
N THR A 13 26.65 13.57 -23.58
CA THR A 13 27.24 12.53 -22.74
C THR A 13 27.26 12.94 -21.26
N GLY A 14 27.47 14.21 -20.95
CA GLY A 14 27.44 14.73 -19.58
C GLY A 14 26.04 14.73 -18.96
N CYS A 15 24.99 15.06 -19.73
CA CYS A 15 23.61 14.97 -19.26
C CYS A 15 23.14 13.51 -19.05
N MET A 16 23.61 12.57 -19.86
CA MET A 16 23.22 11.16 -19.72
C MET A 16 23.86 10.49 -18.49
N VAL A 17 25.06 10.93 -18.08
CA VAL A 17 25.74 10.40 -16.87
C VAL A 17 25.11 10.92 -15.58
N LEU A 18 24.47 12.10 -15.57
CA LEU A 18 23.83 12.67 -14.38
C LEU A 18 22.46 12.03 -14.03
N ILE A 19 21.83 11.31 -14.96
CA ILE A 19 20.53 10.64 -14.73
C ILE A 19 20.70 9.26 -14.07
N ILE A 20 21.89 8.67 -14.08
CA ILE A 20 22.12 7.31 -13.56
C ILE A 20 22.42 7.26 -12.06
N ASN A 21 22.67 8.39 -11.40
CA ASN A 21 23.02 8.42 -9.96
C ASN A 21 21.83 8.58 -8.99
N GLY A 22 20.59 8.42 -9.46
CA GLY A 22 19.37 8.60 -8.66
C GLY A 22 18.66 7.33 -8.18
N CYS A 23 19.08 6.14 -8.58
CA CYS A 23 18.49 4.90 -8.06
C CYS A 23 19.39 4.30 -6.98
N SER A 24 19.29 4.79 -5.75
CA SER A 24 19.74 4.01 -4.62
C SER A 24 18.79 2.80 -4.51
N THR A 25 19.20 1.66 -5.04
CA THR A 25 18.57 0.39 -4.76
C THR A 25 18.92 0.00 -3.32
N GLY A 26 18.33 0.70 -2.35
CA GLY A 26 18.42 0.32 -0.95
C GLY A 26 17.97 -1.14 -0.82
N SER A 27 18.68 -1.93 -0.04
CA SER A 27 18.28 -3.30 0.27
C SER A 27 16.86 -3.25 0.87
N TRP A 28 15.94 -4.10 0.40
CA TRP A 28 14.59 -4.19 0.98
C TRP A 28 14.62 -4.49 2.50
N ARG A 29 15.73 -5.06 2.99
CA ARG A 29 15.95 -5.35 4.41
C ARG A 29 16.27 -4.10 5.23
N GLU A 30 16.86 -3.09 4.60
CA GLU A 30 17.27 -1.83 5.24
C GLU A 30 16.24 -0.71 5.05
N SER A 31 15.25 -0.95 4.20
CA SER A 31 14.19 0.02 3.94
C SER A 31 13.30 0.21 5.15
N SER A 32 12.99 1.46 5.50
CA SER A 32 12.15 1.82 6.64
C SER A 32 10.78 1.15 6.56
N ARG A 33 10.32 0.69 7.71
CA ARG A 33 8.96 0.21 8.00
C ARG A 33 8.42 0.84 9.28
N GLU A 34 8.99 1.94 9.69
CA GLU A 34 8.53 2.70 10.84
C GLU A 34 7.20 3.40 10.54
N SER A 35 6.51 3.87 11.58
CA SER A 35 5.32 4.69 11.43
C SER A 35 5.66 6.02 10.72
N ALA A 36 4.81 6.44 9.80
CA ALA A 36 4.88 7.76 9.18
C ALA A 36 4.22 8.87 10.04
N GLN A 37 3.76 8.52 11.25
CA GLN A 37 3.09 9.42 12.21
C GLN A 37 1.81 10.07 11.65
N ILE A 38 1.06 9.29 10.86
CA ILE A 38 -0.22 9.71 10.27
C ILE A 38 -1.39 9.20 11.13
N ALA A 39 -1.32 7.94 11.57
CA ALA A 39 -2.36 7.32 12.37
C ALA A 39 -2.39 7.89 13.78
N PRO A 40 -3.59 8.15 14.36
CA PRO A 40 -3.68 8.55 15.75
C PRO A 40 -3.17 7.46 16.69
N ASN A 41 -2.55 7.90 17.80
CA ASN A 41 -2.05 6.97 18.81
C ASN A 41 -3.20 6.13 19.39
N PRO A 42 -3.19 4.80 19.23
CA PRO A 42 -4.32 3.94 19.62
C PRO A 42 -4.56 3.94 21.13
N THR A 43 -3.53 4.11 21.96
CA THR A 43 -3.67 4.04 23.44
C THR A 43 -4.43 5.21 24.03
N ILE A 44 -4.54 6.35 23.31
CA ILE A 44 -5.27 7.54 23.75
C ILE A 44 -6.51 7.84 22.91
N THR A 45 -6.63 7.21 21.72
CA THR A 45 -7.77 7.41 20.82
C THR A 45 -8.86 6.39 21.16
N ARG A 46 -9.95 6.84 21.76
CA ARG A 46 -11.05 5.97 22.22
C ARG A 46 -11.98 5.53 21.11
N GLU A 47 -12.18 6.36 20.11
CA GLU A 47 -13.09 6.09 19.00
C GLU A 47 -12.57 5.01 18.05
N ALA A 48 -13.50 4.37 17.33
CA ALA A 48 -13.17 3.48 16.24
C ALA A 48 -12.53 4.23 15.07
N VAL A 49 -11.57 3.61 14.37
CA VAL A 49 -10.86 4.21 13.24
C VAL A 49 -10.72 3.18 12.12
N ILE A 50 -11.01 3.59 10.90
CA ILE A 50 -10.64 2.89 9.66
C ILE A 50 -9.78 3.82 8.83
N HIS A 51 -8.61 3.37 8.44
CA HIS A 51 -7.75 4.03 7.47
C HIS A 51 -7.49 3.11 6.28
N VAL A 52 -7.44 3.68 5.10
CA VAL A 52 -6.90 3.00 3.92
C VAL A 52 -5.72 3.82 3.41
N TYR A 53 -4.62 3.15 3.18
CA TYR A 53 -3.37 3.76 2.74
C TYR A 53 -2.96 3.26 1.38
N SER A 54 -2.17 4.08 0.68
CA SER A 54 -1.42 3.71 -0.50
C SER A 54 0.03 4.16 -0.34
N ALA A 55 0.97 3.39 -0.89
CA ALA A 55 2.38 3.79 -1.00
C ALA A 55 2.94 3.26 -2.32
N ASP A 56 4.01 3.89 -2.83
CA ASP A 56 4.66 3.40 -4.05
C ASP A 56 5.07 1.93 -3.91
N ALA A 57 4.80 1.14 -4.91
CA ALA A 57 5.18 -0.27 -4.93
C ALA A 57 6.71 -0.42 -4.89
N TRP A 58 7.19 -1.52 -4.31
CA TRP A 58 8.63 -1.74 -4.16
C TRP A 58 9.39 -1.75 -5.49
N GLY A 59 10.54 -1.08 -5.50
CA GLY A 59 11.48 -1.01 -6.62
C GLY A 59 10.93 -0.19 -7.79
N TRP A 60 11.37 -0.49 -9.01
CA TRP A 60 10.97 0.24 -10.22
C TRP A 60 9.45 0.28 -10.47
N ARG A 61 8.69 -0.67 -9.93
CA ARG A 61 7.23 -0.69 -10.03
C ARG A 61 6.58 0.52 -9.36
N GLY A 62 7.23 1.10 -8.36
CA GLY A 62 6.76 2.30 -7.67
C GLY A 62 6.63 3.53 -8.58
N LEU A 63 7.29 3.55 -9.75
CA LEU A 63 7.10 4.62 -10.74
C LEU A 63 5.69 4.61 -11.35
N PHE A 64 5.00 3.48 -11.36
CA PHE A 64 3.71 3.30 -12.03
C PHE A 64 2.60 2.85 -11.10
N ALA A 65 2.92 2.05 -10.09
CA ALA A 65 1.95 1.34 -9.27
C ALA A 65 2.12 1.64 -7.78
N VAL A 66 1.04 1.45 -7.05
CA VAL A 66 1.02 1.52 -5.58
C VAL A 66 0.70 0.17 -4.96
N HIS A 67 1.07 0.02 -3.70
CA HIS A 67 0.57 -0.99 -2.78
C HIS A 67 -0.48 -0.34 -1.87
N THR A 68 -1.63 -0.98 -1.70
CA THR A 68 -2.69 -0.48 -0.83
C THR A 68 -3.01 -1.45 0.30
N TRP A 69 -3.41 -0.92 1.46
CA TRP A 69 -3.84 -1.72 2.62
C TRP A 69 -4.88 -0.98 3.44
N ILE A 70 -5.61 -1.74 4.26
CA ILE A 70 -6.60 -1.25 5.21
C ILE A 70 -6.04 -1.44 6.62
N SER A 71 -6.23 -0.47 7.50
CA SER A 71 -6.00 -0.63 8.93
C SER A 71 -7.25 -0.23 9.70
N VAL A 72 -7.57 -1.01 10.72
CA VAL A 72 -8.76 -0.80 11.55
C VAL A 72 -8.39 -0.82 13.02
N LYS A 73 -9.07 -0.01 13.80
CA LYS A 73 -8.98 0.02 15.26
C LYS A 73 -10.40 0.13 15.83
N PRO A 74 -10.95 -0.91 16.45
CA PRO A 74 -12.23 -0.81 17.15
C PRO A 74 -12.20 0.23 18.27
N SER A 75 -13.37 0.66 18.72
CA SER A 75 -13.52 1.51 19.88
C SER A 75 -12.82 0.90 21.10
N ASN A 76 -12.07 1.72 21.82
CA ASN A 76 -11.29 1.35 23.01
C ASN A 76 -10.17 0.31 22.78
N ALA A 77 -9.89 -0.11 21.57
CA ALA A 77 -8.71 -0.92 21.28
C ALA A 77 -7.43 -0.06 21.43
N ASP A 78 -6.36 -0.69 21.89
CA ASP A 78 -5.04 -0.06 22.11
C ASP A 78 -4.02 -0.38 21.01
N SER A 79 -4.48 -1.06 19.95
CA SER A 79 -3.69 -1.39 18.76
C SER A 79 -4.52 -1.32 17.49
N TYR A 80 -3.84 -1.35 16.33
CA TYR A 80 -4.44 -1.47 15.01
C TYR A 80 -4.27 -2.87 14.46
N THR A 81 -5.30 -3.35 13.76
CA THR A 81 -5.20 -4.52 12.88
C THR A 81 -5.00 -4.05 11.45
N VAL A 82 -3.98 -4.57 10.78
CA VAL A 82 -3.68 -4.30 9.37
C VAL A 82 -4.13 -5.47 8.51
N LEU A 83 -4.90 -5.17 7.46
CA LEU A 83 -5.41 -6.11 6.47
C LEU A 83 -4.77 -5.77 5.12
N GLU A 84 -3.97 -6.70 4.59
CA GLU A 84 -3.23 -6.48 3.35
C GLU A 84 -2.93 -7.78 2.60
N VAL A 85 -2.66 -7.69 1.30
CA VAL A 85 -2.21 -8.81 0.49
C VAL A 85 -0.73 -8.68 0.17
N ILE A 86 0.05 -9.69 0.56
CA ILE A 86 1.51 -9.71 0.45
C ILE A 86 1.98 -10.88 -0.41
N GLY A 87 2.41 -10.62 -1.63
CA GLY A 87 2.71 -11.64 -2.63
C GLY A 87 3.85 -12.60 -2.28
N TRP A 88 4.87 -12.16 -1.55
CA TRP A 88 5.98 -13.06 -1.20
C TRP A 88 5.62 -14.12 -0.14
N ARG A 89 4.49 -13.97 0.58
CA ARG A 89 4.01 -14.99 1.53
C ARG A 89 3.68 -16.32 0.83
N GLU A 90 3.17 -16.26 -0.41
CA GLU A 90 2.89 -17.44 -1.24
C GLU A 90 4.13 -18.35 -1.40
N ARG A 91 5.32 -17.76 -1.56
CA ARG A 91 6.58 -18.51 -1.69
C ARG A 91 6.98 -19.27 -0.43
N HIS A 92 6.40 -18.88 0.70
CA HIS A 92 6.60 -19.52 2.01
C HIS A 92 5.43 -20.43 2.39
N GLY A 93 4.50 -20.72 1.47
CA GLY A 93 3.33 -21.55 1.71
C GLY A 93 2.30 -20.92 2.67
N LEU A 94 2.33 -19.60 2.83
CA LEU A 94 1.42 -18.85 3.69
C LEU A 94 0.34 -18.17 2.85
N PRO A 95 -0.88 -17.96 3.42
CA PRO A 95 -1.88 -17.12 2.80
C PRO A 95 -1.30 -15.74 2.43
N VAL A 96 -1.61 -15.24 1.24
CA VAL A 96 -1.16 -13.91 0.81
C VAL A 96 -1.95 -12.81 1.50
N LEU A 97 -3.21 -13.06 1.86
CA LEU A 97 -3.98 -12.18 2.75
C LEU A 97 -3.42 -12.32 4.17
N ARG A 98 -3.02 -11.20 4.74
CA ARG A 98 -2.51 -11.02 6.08
C ARG A 98 -3.48 -10.14 6.86
N ILE A 99 -3.93 -10.60 8.02
CA ILE A 99 -4.76 -9.85 8.96
C ILE A 99 -4.10 -10.01 10.32
N GLU A 100 -3.35 -9.01 10.73
CA GLU A 100 -2.53 -9.09 11.94
C GLU A 100 -2.40 -7.70 12.60
N GLU A 101 -2.13 -7.68 13.89
CA GLU A 101 -1.77 -6.47 14.60
C GLU A 101 -0.43 -5.94 14.08
N ASP A 102 -0.38 -4.66 13.66
CA ASP A 102 0.80 -4.05 13.08
C ASP A 102 0.71 -2.51 13.13
N ILE A 103 1.81 -1.83 12.78
CA ILE A 103 1.87 -0.38 12.60
C ILE A 103 0.97 0.01 11.42
N PRO A 104 -0.09 0.80 11.62
CA PRO A 104 -1.11 1.06 10.61
C PRO A 104 -0.60 1.85 9.41
N ASP A 105 0.28 2.81 9.65
CA ASP A 105 0.79 3.80 8.71
C ASP A 105 2.30 3.64 8.45
N ARG A 106 2.79 2.40 8.50
CA ARG A 106 4.20 2.14 8.29
C ARG A 106 4.66 2.50 6.88
N TYR A 107 5.89 2.96 6.76
CA TYR A 107 6.53 3.06 5.46
C TYR A 107 6.51 1.72 4.73
N TRP A 108 6.14 1.72 3.46
CA TRP A 108 6.18 0.55 2.61
C TRP A 108 7.55 0.45 1.94
N PHE A 109 8.49 -0.26 2.60
CA PHE A 109 9.88 -0.38 2.14
C PHE A 109 10.52 0.97 1.79
N GLY A 110 10.39 1.95 2.68
CA GLY A 110 10.94 3.30 2.49
C GLY A 110 10.02 4.27 1.77
N SER A 111 8.94 3.81 1.11
CA SER A 111 7.94 4.68 0.52
C SER A 111 6.97 5.17 1.59
N LYS A 112 6.77 6.49 1.67
CA LYS A 112 5.86 7.13 2.62
C LYS A 112 4.42 6.78 2.24
N PRO A 113 3.57 6.30 3.18
CA PRO A 113 2.16 6.08 2.92
C PRO A 113 1.40 7.40 2.75
N GLU A 114 0.40 7.37 1.88
CA GLU A 114 -0.62 8.39 1.71
C GLU A 114 -1.94 7.85 2.26
N LEU A 115 -2.64 8.64 3.06
CA LEU A 115 -3.96 8.30 3.58
C LEU A 115 -4.99 8.60 2.48
N ILE A 116 -5.68 7.57 1.98
CA ILE A 116 -6.69 7.71 0.92
C ILE A 116 -8.13 7.63 1.43
N LEU A 117 -8.35 7.06 2.62
CA LEU A 117 -9.64 7.06 3.30
C LEU A 117 -9.42 7.13 4.80
N GLU A 118 -10.22 7.97 5.47
CA GLU A 118 -10.39 7.95 6.92
C GLU A 118 -11.88 7.87 7.28
N LYS A 119 -12.22 6.99 8.21
CA LYS A 119 -13.50 6.96 8.93
C LYS A 119 -13.22 6.88 10.41
N ARG A 120 -13.95 7.68 11.22
CA ARG A 120 -13.76 7.73 12.68
C ARG A 120 -15.08 7.93 13.41
N GLY A 121 -15.18 7.37 14.62
CA GLY A 121 -16.27 7.63 15.57
C GLY A 121 -17.49 6.75 15.36
N GLU A 122 -18.66 7.34 15.49
CA GLU A 122 -19.95 6.63 15.51
C GLU A 122 -20.21 5.85 14.22
N GLY A 123 -20.69 4.60 14.35
CA GLY A 123 -20.99 3.71 13.22
C GLY A 123 -19.78 3.05 12.58
N VAL A 124 -18.56 3.37 13.03
CA VAL A 124 -17.33 2.82 12.43
C VAL A 124 -17.05 1.41 12.93
N ASP A 125 -17.44 1.06 14.15
CA ASP A 125 -17.31 -0.31 14.66
C ASP A 125 -18.09 -1.32 13.78
N GLU A 126 -19.32 -0.97 13.37
CA GLU A 126 -20.12 -1.81 12.47
C GLU A 126 -19.49 -1.95 11.08
N LEU A 127 -18.79 -0.91 10.60
CA LEU A 127 -18.05 -1.00 9.34
C LEU A 127 -16.81 -1.88 9.51
N ILE A 128 -16.13 -1.84 10.63
CA ILE A 128 -14.99 -2.72 10.95
C ILE A 128 -15.45 -4.18 10.95
N ASP A 129 -16.57 -4.50 11.61
CA ASP A 129 -17.12 -5.84 11.63
C ASP A 129 -17.42 -6.35 10.21
N LYS A 130 -18.05 -5.52 9.37
CA LYS A 130 -18.32 -5.86 7.96
C LYS A 130 -17.03 -6.09 7.16
N ILE A 131 -15.96 -5.30 7.38
CA ILE A 131 -14.67 -5.48 6.72
C ILE A 131 -14.05 -6.82 7.12
N ILE A 132 -14.04 -7.13 8.41
CA ILE A 132 -13.49 -8.38 8.94
C ILE A 132 -14.28 -9.57 8.41
N GLU A 133 -15.61 -9.52 8.44
CA GLU A 133 -16.46 -10.57 7.88
C GLU A 133 -16.19 -10.77 6.38
N ALA A 134 -16.23 -9.69 5.56
CA ALA A 134 -15.94 -9.77 4.14
C ALA A 134 -14.56 -10.37 3.86
N SER A 135 -13.55 -10.02 4.67
CA SER A 135 -12.17 -10.53 4.51
C SER A 135 -12.09 -12.05 4.61
N GLN A 136 -12.95 -12.70 5.40
CA GLN A 136 -12.99 -14.15 5.55
C GLN A 136 -13.43 -14.85 4.25
N TYR A 137 -14.16 -14.16 3.40
CA TYR A 137 -14.66 -14.66 2.12
C TYR A 137 -13.86 -14.18 0.92
N TYR A 138 -12.68 -13.56 1.15
CA TYR A 138 -11.82 -13.09 0.05
C TYR A 138 -11.35 -14.28 -0.79
N PRO A 139 -11.76 -14.37 -2.08
CA PRO A 139 -11.58 -15.60 -2.86
C PRO A 139 -10.12 -15.88 -3.24
N TRP A 140 -9.25 -14.88 -3.18
CA TRP A 140 -7.84 -15.00 -3.56
C TRP A 140 -6.89 -14.91 -2.37
N ALA A 141 -7.32 -15.35 -1.19
CA ALA A 141 -6.50 -15.31 0.03
C ALA A 141 -5.17 -16.08 -0.09
N ASN A 142 -5.06 -17.01 -1.04
CA ASN A 142 -3.89 -17.87 -1.26
C ASN A 142 -3.24 -17.68 -2.65
N THR A 143 -3.66 -16.66 -3.41
CA THR A 143 -3.17 -16.47 -4.79
C THR A 143 -2.69 -15.06 -5.01
N TYR A 144 -1.52 -14.90 -5.63
CA TYR A 144 -0.97 -13.61 -5.97
C TYR A 144 -0.43 -13.56 -7.39
N LYS A 145 -0.85 -12.56 -8.15
CA LYS A 145 -0.28 -12.22 -9.47
C LYS A 145 -0.04 -10.73 -9.53
N VAL A 146 1.20 -10.32 -9.79
CA VAL A 146 1.58 -8.90 -9.88
C VAL A 146 0.68 -8.14 -10.86
N PHE A 147 0.45 -8.75 -12.04
CA PHE A 147 -0.39 -8.20 -13.11
C PHE A 147 -1.07 -9.34 -13.90
N PRO A 148 -2.32 -9.21 -14.31
CA PRO A 148 -3.28 -8.13 -14.03
C PRO A 148 -3.87 -8.18 -12.61
N GLY A 149 -3.63 -9.22 -11.86
CA GLY A 149 -4.13 -9.52 -10.52
C GLY A 149 -4.48 -11.01 -10.38
N PRO A 150 -4.95 -11.45 -9.20
CA PRO A 150 -5.21 -10.68 -7.99
C PRO A 150 -3.90 -10.25 -7.29
N ASN A 151 -3.88 -9.07 -6.71
CA ASN A 151 -2.72 -8.50 -6.03
C ASN A 151 -3.11 -7.63 -4.81
N SER A 152 -2.19 -6.83 -4.28
CA SER A 152 -2.44 -6.00 -3.10
C SER A 152 -3.57 -4.98 -3.26
N ASN A 153 -3.84 -4.52 -4.49
CA ASN A 153 -4.90 -3.55 -4.77
C ASN A 153 -6.26 -4.23 -4.98
N THR A 154 -6.27 -5.53 -5.31
CA THR A 154 -7.49 -6.31 -5.49
C THR A 154 -8.26 -6.47 -4.17
N PHE A 155 -7.55 -6.65 -3.04
CA PHE A 155 -8.19 -6.85 -1.75
C PHE A 155 -8.97 -5.62 -1.26
N PRO A 156 -8.40 -4.39 -1.18
CA PRO A 156 -9.19 -3.21 -0.82
C PRO A 156 -10.32 -2.92 -1.81
N ALA A 157 -10.16 -3.21 -3.11
CA ALA A 157 -11.23 -3.11 -4.09
C ALA A 157 -12.37 -4.11 -3.79
N TRP A 158 -12.03 -5.36 -3.43
CA TRP A 158 -12.99 -6.36 -2.98
C TRP A 158 -13.77 -5.88 -1.75
N ILE A 159 -13.08 -5.34 -0.75
CA ILE A 159 -13.73 -4.77 0.44
C ILE A 159 -14.66 -3.62 0.05
N ALA A 160 -14.26 -2.73 -0.86
CA ALA A 160 -15.11 -1.63 -1.35
C ALA A 160 -16.41 -2.14 -1.98
N LEU A 161 -16.36 -3.26 -2.73
CA LEU A 161 -17.56 -3.89 -3.31
C LEU A 161 -18.46 -4.55 -2.25
N LYS A 162 -17.87 -5.16 -1.21
CA LYS A 162 -18.62 -5.85 -0.16
C LYS A 162 -19.15 -4.93 0.94
N VAL A 163 -18.49 -3.79 1.14
CA VAL A 163 -18.84 -2.78 2.15
C VAL A 163 -18.93 -1.41 1.47
N PRO A 164 -19.96 -1.18 0.63
CA PRO A 164 -20.09 0.05 -0.16
C PRO A 164 -20.23 1.32 0.70
N GLU A 165 -20.64 1.17 1.96
CA GLU A 165 -20.72 2.28 2.93
C GLU A 165 -19.34 2.90 3.23
N LEU A 166 -18.25 2.20 2.96
CA LEU A 166 -16.90 2.78 3.04
C LEU A 166 -16.73 3.94 2.06
N LYS A 167 -17.37 3.87 0.88
CA LYS A 167 -17.17 4.83 -0.22
C LYS A 167 -15.68 4.94 -0.57
N LEU A 168 -14.99 3.79 -0.59
CA LEU A 168 -13.57 3.73 -0.89
C LEU A 168 -13.34 3.86 -2.40
N GLU A 169 -12.56 4.85 -2.78
CA GLU A 169 -12.05 5.04 -4.14
C GLU A 169 -10.53 4.83 -4.12
N LEU A 170 -10.07 3.85 -4.87
CA LEU A 170 -8.65 3.57 -4.97
C LEU A 170 -7.99 4.50 -6.01
N PRO A 171 -6.71 4.90 -5.79
CA PRO A 171 -6.02 5.76 -6.73
C PRO A 171 -5.83 5.06 -8.09
N PHE A 172 -5.76 5.83 -9.17
CA PHE A 172 -5.58 5.33 -10.55
C PHE A 172 -4.38 4.36 -10.67
N ARG A 173 -3.31 4.57 -9.88
CA ARG A 173 -2.12 3.72 -9.85
C ARG A 173 -2.31 2.39 -9.09
N ALA A 174 -3.49 2.12 -8.54
CA ALA A 174 -3.83 0.86 -7.88
C ALA A 174 -4.18 -0.23 -8.89
N PHE A 175 -3.22 -0.58 -9.77
CA PHE A 175 -3.40 -1.62 -10.78
C PHE A 175 -3.76 -2.96 -10.15
N GLY A 176 -4.73 -3.66 -10.75
CA GLY A 176 -5.30 -4.91 -10.24
C GLY A 176 -6.55 -4.71 -9.40
N SER A 177 -6.98 -3.47 -9.12
CA SER A 177 -8.26 -3.20 -8.43
C SER A 177 -9.46 -3.72 -9.24
N GLY A 178 -9.47 -3.57 -10.56
CA GLY A 178 -10.53 -4.09 -11.43
C GLY A 178 -10.65 -5.61 -11.48
N TRP A 179 -9.72 -6.35 -10.89
CA TRP A 179 -9.82 -7.81 -10.75
C TRP A 179 -10.85 -8.24 -9.69
N ALA A 180 -11.30 -7.33 -8.85
CA ALA A 180 -12.28 -7.61 -7.79
C ALA A 180 -13.72 -7.78 -8.27
N GLU A 181 -14.03 -7.38 -9.52
CA GLU A 181 -15.36 -7.40 -10.17
C GLU A 181 -15.77 -8.81 -10.70
#